data_86c4ca46a1fe11d0dd7588458e1709ab
#
_entry.id   86c4ca46a1fe11d0dd7588458e1709ab
#
_cell.length_a   1.000
_cell.length_b   1.000
_cell.length_c   1.000
_cell.angle_alpha   90.00
_cell.angle_beta   90.00
_cell.angle_gamma   90.00
#
_symmetry.space_group_name_H-M   'P 1'
#
loop_
_entity.id
_entity.type
_entity.pdbx_description
1 polymer ?
#
loop_
_entity_poly.entity_id
_entity_poly.type
_entity_poly.pdbx_seq_one_letter_code
_entity_poly.pdbx_strand_id
1 'polypeptide(L)'
;NPYVNKIGVNPAIYSYGHRNPQGIFLHPKTNQIWTNEHGPRGGDEINIVKKAKNYGWPVISYGINYDSTIFTEKTHTPDMEQPLYYWVPSIAPSCFEYLDSDIYDGWEGSLLTGSLSFGYLERLTLDFFGNVNYREKVASDIGRVRDVKVSPAGYIFMGVENEGIFKIIPKI
;
A
#
# COMPACT_ATOMS: atom_id res chain seq x y z
N ASN A 1 -9.98 -13.10 15.80
CA ASN A 1 -10.78 -12.56 14.68
C ASN A 1 -12.16 -12.11 15.18
N PRO A 2 -12.77 -11.07 14.61
CA PRO A 2 -14.01 -10.48 15.10
C PRO A 2 -15.25 -11.34 14.87
N TYR A 3 -15.21 -12.27 13.92
CA TYR A 3 -16.37 -13.01 13.46
C TYR A 3 -16.36 -14.50 13.80
N VAL A 4 -15.50 -14.94 14.71
CA VAL A 4 -15.34 -16.37 15.10
C VAL A 4 -16.68 -17.01 15.52
N ASN A 5 -17.55 -16.26 16.22
CA ASN A 5 -18.83 -16.76 16.70
C ASN A 5 -20.03 -16.21 15.91
N LYS A 6 -19.83 -15.62 14.74
CA LYS A 6 -20.91 -15.04 13.94
C LYS A 6 -21.39 -16.02 12.88
N ILE A 7 -22.62 -16.51 13.03
CA ILE A 7 -23.24 -17.44 12.07
C ILE A 7 -23.35 -16.79 10.67
N GLY A 8 -22.98 -17.54 9.63
CA GLY A 8 -23.06 -17.08 8.24
C GLY A 8 -21.92 -16.18 7.77
N VAL A 9 -20.92 -15.93 8.60
CA VAL A 9 -19.72 -15.18 8.27
C VAL A 9 -18.49 -16.06 8.38
N ASN A 10 -17.56 -15.95 7.43
CA ASN A 10 -16.29 -16.68 7.52
C ASN A 10 -15.50 -16.18 8.74
N PRO A 11 -15.16 -17.07 9.70
CA PRO A 11 -14.48 -16.71 10.95
C PRO A 11 -13.04 -16.20 10.74
N ALA A 12 -12.43 -16.45 9.58
CA ALA A 12 -11.10 -15.97 9.26
C ALA A 12 -11.04 -14.48 8.90
N ILE A 13 -12.18 -13.86 8.56
CA ILE A 13 -12.22 -12.44 8.18
C ILE A 13 -11.81 -11.57 9.38
N TYR A 14 -10.86 -10.66 9.14
CA TYR A 14 -10.44 -9.64 10.10
C TYR A 14 -11.05 -8.27 9.79
N SER A 15 -11.04 -7.87 8.52
CA SER A 15 -11.67 -6.68 7.95
C SER A 15 -12.27 -7.02 6.60
N TYR A 16 -13.06 -6.14 6.03
CA TYR A 16 -13.75 -6.40 4.75
C TYR A 16 -13.95 -5.11 3.94
N GLY A 17 -14.50 -5.25 2.72
CA GLY A 17 -14.67 -4.11 1.83
C GLY A 17 -13.38 -3.69 1.14
N HIS A 18 -12.37 -4.56 1.10
CA HIS A 18 -11.16 -4.40 0.31
C HIS A 18 -11.40 -4.85 -1.13
N ARG A 19 -10.79 -4.15 -2.09
CA ARG A 19 -10.90 -4.54 -3.50
C ARG A 19 -9.86 -5.58 -3.91
N ASN A 20 -8.59 -5.25 -3.78
CA ASN A 20 -7.49 -6.09 -4.25
C ASN A 20 -6.18 -5.77 -3.49
N PRO A 21 -6.05 -6.21 -2.23
CA PRO A 21 -4.84 -6.04 -1.45
C PRO A 21 -3.62 -6.71 -2.12
N GLN A 22 -2.48 -6.03 -2.12
CA GLN A 22 -1.24 -6.47 -2.75
C GLN A 22 -0.11 -6.66 -1.73
N GLY A 23 0.18 -5.65 -0.94
CA GLY A 23 1.18 -5.68 0.10
C GLY A 23 0.57 -5.54 1.49
N ILE A 24 1.20 -6.17 2.47
CA ILE A 24 0.80 -6.11 3.87
C ILE A 24 2.04 -6.19 4.76
N PHE A 25 2.10 -5.33 5.78
CA PHE A 25 3.10 -5.45 6.84
C PHE A 25 2.52 -5.09 8.21
N LEU A 26 3.20 -5.53 9.25
CA LEU A 26 2.94 -5.11 10.62
C LEU A 26 3.87 -3.95 10.96
N HIS A 27 3.32 -2.78 11.23
CA HIS A 27 4.10 -1.58 11.52
C HIS A 27 4.89 -1.77 12.83
N PRO A 28 6.25 -1.69 12.80
CA PRO A 28 7.09 -2.12 13.92
C PRO A 28 6.92 -1.27 15.19
N LYS A 29 6.56 0.01 15.04
CA LYS A 29 6.41 0.93 16.19
C LYS A 29 4.99 0.97 16.76
N THR A 30 3.96 0.75 15.93
CA THR A 30 2.54 0.87 16.36
C THR A 30 1.81 -0.47 16.49
N ASN A 31 2.41 -1.54 15.96
CA ASN A 31 1.82 -2.89 15.91
C ASN A 31 0.47 -2.93 15.15
N GLN A 32 0.26 -2.00 14.23
CA GLN A 32 -0.90 -1.93 13.35
C GLN A 32 -0.61 -2.65 12.03
N ILE A 33 -1.63 -3.28 11.47
CA ILE A 33 -1.56 -3.88 10.14
C ILE A 33 -1.77 -2.77 9.11
N TRP A 34 -0.84 -2.65 8.18
CA TRP A 34 -0.91 -1.73 7.06
C TRP A 34 -0.95 -2.51 5.75
N THR A 35 -1.74 -2.05 4.79
CA THR A 35 -1.86 -2.68 3.47
C THR A 35 -1.94 -1.63 2.39
N ASN A 36 -1.47 -1.97 1.19
CA ASN A 36 -1.83 -1.25 -0.02
C ASN A 36 -2.71 -2.14 -0.90
N GLU A 37 -3.52 -1.53 -1.75
CA GLU A 37 -4.41 -2.25 -2.63
C GLU A 37 -4.66 -1.51 -3.94
N HIS A 38 -5.01 -2.30 -4.99
CA HIS A 38 -5.41 -1.73 -6.27
C HIS A 38 -6.85 -1.22 -6.23
N GLY A 39 -7.03 0.03 -6.62
CA GLY A 39 -8.29 0.53 -7.13
C GLY A 39 -8.61 -0.02 -8.52
N PRO A 40 -9.69 0.43 -9.15
CA PRO A 40 -9.94 0.13 -10.57
C PRO A 40 -9.04 0.99 -11.48
N ARG A 41 -9.57 1.97 -12.15
CA ARG A 41 -8.78 2.97 -12.88
C ARG A 41 -8.58 4.20 -12.01
N GLY A 42 -7.46 4.29 -11.30
CA GLY A 42 -7.22 5.20 -10.17
C GLY A 42 -7.77 4.65 -8.85
N GLY A 43 -7.51 5.36 -7.74
CA GLY A 43 -7.98 4.99 -6.42
C GLY A 43 -7.31 3.75 -5.85
N ASP A 44 -6.03 3.50 -6.17
CA ASP A 44 -5.19 2.60 -5.37
C ASP A 44 -5.03 3.22 -3.98
N GLU A 45 -4.92 2.41 -2.94
CA GLU A 45 -5.03 2.89 -1.57
C GLU A 45 -3.90 2.37 -0.66
N ILE A 46 -3.60 3.15 0.38
CA ILE A 46 -2.92 2.68 1.60
C ILE A 46 -3.94 2.70 2.72
N ASN A 47 -4.10 1.57 3.39
CA ASN A 47 -5.03 1.41 4.49
C ASN A 47 -4.34 0.97 5.79
N ILE A 48 -4.71 1.60 6.93
CA ILE A 48 -4.40 1.09 8.28
C ILE A 48 -5.55 0.20 8.69
N VAL A 49 -5.28 -1.12 8.74
CA VAL A 49 -6.33 -2.13 8.88
C VAL A 49 -6.77 -2.27 10.32
N LYS A 50 -8.06 -2.04 10.57
CA LYS A 50 -8.71 -2.14 11.87
C LYS A 50 -9.66 -3.34 11.92
N LYS A 51 -9.74 -3.95 13.10
CA LYS A 51 -10.60 -5.12 13.36
C LYS A 51 -12.07 -4.80 13.09
N ALA A 52 -12.75 -5.67 12.33
CA ALA A 52 -14.17 -5.60 12.00
C ALA A 52 -14.62 -4.38 11.18
N LYS A 53 -13.69 -3.63 10.59
CA LYS A 53 -14.02 -2.43 9.81
C LYS A 53 -14.22 -2.74 8.34
N ASN A 54 -15.05 -1.89 7.70
CA ASN A 54 -15.40 -1.92 6.29
C ASN A 54 -14.61 -0.85 5.54
N TYR A 55 -13.85 -1.23 4.51
CA TYR A 55 -13.04 -0.34 3.67
C TYR A 55 -13.76 0.11 2.39
N GLY A 56 -15.03 -0.23 2.27
CA GLY A 56 -15.98 0.45 1.41
C GLY A 56 -16.14 -0.07 0.00
N TRP A 57 -15.23 -0.89 -0.55
CA TRP A 57 -15.41 -1.45 -1.88
C TRP A 57 -16.66 -2.34 -1.97
N PRO A 58 -17.52 -2.22 -3.03
CA PRO A 58 -17.46 -1.26 -4.15
C PRO A 58 -18.35 0.00 -3.95
N VAL A 59 -18.76 0.31 -2.74
CA VAL A 59 -19.70 1.41 -2.44
C VAL A 59 -19.05 2.78 -2.52
N ILE A 60 -17.80 2.89 -2.03
CA ILE A 60 -16.96 4.09 -2.14
C ILE A 60 -15.69 3.77 -2.92
N SER A 61 -15.19 4.74 -3.68
CA SER A 61 -13.93 4.62 -4.41
C SER A 61 -13.43 5.99 -4.88
N TYR A 62 -12.12 6.13 -5.04
CA TYR A 62 -11.46 7.26 -5.71
C TYR A 62 -11.16 6.99 -7.19
N GLY A 63 -11.52 5.80 -7.69
CA GLY A 63 -11.33 5.39 -9.08
C GLY A 63 -12.64 5.23 -9.85
N ILE A 64 -12.50 4.99 -11.15
CA ILE A 64 -13.61 4.74 -12.09
C ILE A 64 -13.42 3.39 -12.78
N ASN A 65 -14.42 2.90 -13.50
CA ASN A 65 -14.30 1.69 -14.29
C ASN A 65 -13.22 1.81 -15.39
N TYR A 66 -12.70 0.68 -15.87
CA TYR A 66 -11.70 0.65 -16.94
C TYR A 66 -12.22 1.22 -18.27
N ASP A 67 -13.51 1.13 -18.52
CA ASP A 67 -14.21 1.74 -19.67
C ASP A 67 -14.49 3.25 -19.49
N SER A 68 -14.00 3.85 -18.41
CA SER A 68 -14.18 5.26 -18.02
C SER A 68 -15.58 5.62 -17.52
N THR A 69 -16.46 4.66 -17.31
CA THR A 69 -17.75 4.91 -16.64
C THR A 69 -17.57 5.07 -15.13
N ILE A 70 -18.42 5.88 -14.51
CA ILE A 70 -18.46 6.08 -13.07
C ILE A 70 -19.41 5.05 -12.47
N PHE A 71 -18.91 4.17 -11.59
CA PHE A 71 -19.75 3.18 -10.90
C PHE A 71 -20.23 3.69 -9.54
N THR A 72 -19.52 4.67 -8.95
CA THR A 72 -19.92 5.36 -7.74
C THR A 72 -19.38 6.80 -7.75
N GLU A 73 -20.19 7.73 -7.27
CA GLU A 73 -19.75 9.11 -7.03
C GLU A 73 -19.30 9.32 -5.57
N LYS A 74 -19.45 8.28 -4.74
CA LYS A 74 -19.13 8.36 -3.32
C LYS A 74 -17.67 8.03 -3.09
N THR A 75 -16.97 8.94 -2.43
CA THR A 75 -15.60 8.73 -1.95
C THR A 75 -15.56 8.40 -0.45
N HIS A 76 -16.64 8.67 0.28
CA HIS A 76 -16.74 8.36 1.71
C HIS A 76 -18.19 8.09 2.15
N THR A 77 -18.35 7.37 3.25
CA THR A 77 -19.59 7.24 4.03
C THR A 77 -19.23 7.12 5.52
N PRO A 78 -20.12 7.47 6.46
CA PRO A 78 -19.83 7.44 7.89
C PRO A 78 -19.39 6.08 8.44
N ASP A 79 -19.88 4.97 7.86
CA ASP A 79 -19.65 3.62 8.36
C ASP A 79 -18.49 2.89 7.64
N MET A 80 -17.74 3.58 6.79
CA MET A 80 -16.64 3.02 6.02
C MET A 80 -15.35 3.76 6.32
N GLU A 81 -14.27 2.99 6.53
CA GLU A 81 -12.93 3.55 6.78
C GLU A 81 -12.41 4.24 5.53
N GLN A 82 -11.68 5.33 5.73
CA GLN A 82 -11.02 6.05 4.66
C GLN A 82 -9.56 5.59 4.56
N PRO A 83 -9.00 5.54 3.34
CA PRO A 83 -7.59 5.26 3.16
C PRO A 83 -6.73 6.37 3.78
N LEU A 84 -5.56 5.98 4.28
CA LEU A 84 -4.52 6.92 4.70
C LEU A 84 -4.02 7.76 3.52
N TYR A 85 -3.93 7.12 2.36
CA TYR A 85 -3.49 7.73 1.12
C TYR A 85 -4.11 7.01 -0.08
N TYR A 86 -4.29 7.73 -1.20
CA TYR A 86 -4.72 7.13 -2.46
C TYR A 86 -4.00 7.73 -3.67
N TRP A 87 -3.90 6.95 -4.75
CA TRP A 87 -3.28 7.39 -6.02
C TRP A 87 -4.31 7.56 -7.12
N VAL A 88 -4.27 8.72 -7.78
CA VAL A 88 -4.93 8.98 -9.06
C VAL A 88 -3.94 9.73 -9.95
N PRO A 89 -3.52 9.15 -11.07
CA PRO A 89 -3.88 7.83 -11.60
C PRO A 89 -3.34 6.66 -10.79
N SER A 90 -3.86 5.45 -11.06
CA SER A 90 -3.38 4.20 -10.48
C SER A 90 -1.92 3.96 -10.81
N ILE A 91 -1.11 3.64 -9.80
CA ILE A 91 0.27 3.17 -9.95
C ILE A 91 0.37 1.65 -10.02
N ALA A 92 -0.73 0.95 -9.73
CA ALA A 92 -0.79 -0.48 -9.48
C ALA A 92 0.26 -0.92 -8.45
N PRO A 93 0.10 -0.59 -7.15
CA PRO A 93 1.07 -0.95 -6.11
C PRO A 93 1.15 -2.47 -5.97
N SER A 94 2.38 -3.02 -5.84
CA SER A 94 2.60 -4.46 -5.86
C SER A 94 3.11 -5.05 -4.56
N CYS A 95 3.72 -4.24 -3.75
CA CYS A 95 4.37 -4.61 -2.49
C CYS A 95 4.25 -3.46 -1.52
N PHE A 96 4.48 -3.74 -0.23
CA PHE A 96 4.41 -2.71 0.78
C PHE A 96 5.35 -3.03 1.94
N GLU A 97 6.25 -2.12 2.27
CA GLU A 97 7.25 -2.33 3.31
C GLU A 97 7.50 -1.03 4.08
N TYR A 98 7.83 -1.16 5.36
CA TYR A 98 8.27 -0.06 6.21
C TYR A 98 9.79 -0.08 6.31
N LEU A 99 10.43 1.04 6.06
CA LEU A 99 11.87 1.17 6.16
C LEU A 99 12.28 1.53 7.60
N ASP A 100 12.58 0.50 8.38
CA ASP A 100 13.15 0.63 9.73
C ASP A 100 14.68 0.45 9.66
N SER A 101 15.35 1.42 9.04
CA SER A 101 16.80 1.40 8.82
C SER A 101 17.36 2.80 8.67
N ASP A 102 18.50 3.04 9.30
CA ASP A 102 19.24 4.31 9.31
C ASP A 102 20.37 4.39 8.28
N ILE A 103 20.59 3.31 7.49
CA ILE A 103 21.68 3.31 6.49
C ILE A 103 21.42 4.21 5.29
N TYR A 104 20.18 4.65 5.08
CA TYR A 104 19.81 5.64 4.07
C TYR A 104 19.48 6.94 4.77
N ASP A 105 20.36 7.93 4.65
CA ASP A 105 20.21 9.21 5.34
C ASP A 105 18.85 9.88 5.06
N GLY A 106 18.10 10.16 6.13
CA GLY A 106 16.77 10.77 6.08
C GLY A 106 15.66 9.86 5.55
N TRP A 107 15.86 8.54 5.42
CA TRP A 107 14.83 7.63 4.90
C TRP A 107 14.14 6.78 5.97
N GLU A 108 14.70 6.69 7.18
CA GLU A 108 14.06 5.93 8.26
C GLU A 108 12.61 6.37 8.48
N GLY A 109 11.73 5.41 8.65
CA GLY A 109 10.30 5.66 8.85
C GLY A 109 9.50 5.83 7.57
N SER A 110 10.12 5.71 6.39
CA SER A 110 9.42 5.79 5.11
C SER A 110 8.68 4.50 4.78
N LEU A 111 7.65 4.64 3.94
CA LEU A 111 6.96 3.53 3.30
C LEU A 111 7.55 3.29 1.91
N LEU A 112 7.67 2.03 1.52
CA LEU A 112 8.16 1.61 0.20
C LEU A 112 7.07 0.83 -0.52
N THR A 113 6.79 1.17 -1.78
CA THR A 113 5.86 0.44 -2.64
C THR A 113 6.36 0.39 -4.08
N GLY A 114 6.19 -0.76 -4.72
CA GLY A 114 6.51 -0.91 -6.15
C GLY A 114 5.36 -0.46 -7.03
N SER A 115 5.66 0.06 -8.21
CA SER A 115 4.67 0.35 -9.24
C SER A 115 4.76 -0.65 -10.38
N LEU A 116 3.66 -1.35 -10.66
CA LEU A 116 3.54 -2.23 -11.83
C LEU A 116 3.21 -1.46 -13.11
N SER A 117 2.49 -0.33 -12.98
CA SER A 117 2.07 0.47 -14.14
C SER A 117 3.20 1.28 -14.73
N PHE A 118 4.12 1.77 -13.90
CA PHE A 118 5.15 2.73 -14.31
C PHE A 118 6.59 2.25 -14.10
N GLY A 119 6.80 1.06 -13.53
CA GLY A 119 8.12 0.45 -13.40
C GLY A 119 9.09 1.22 -12.50
N TYR A 120 8.67 1.56 -11.28
CA TYR A 120 9.52 2.23 -10.29
C TYR A 120 9.27 1.70 -8.87
N LEU A 121 10.23 1.96 -7.98
CA LEU A 121 10.02 1.92 -6.54
C LEU A 121 9.68 3.32 -6.05
N GLU A 122 8.59 3.47 -5.30
CA GLU A 122 8.18 4.72 -4.66
C GLU A 122 8.48 4.69 -3.17
N ARG A 123 9.03 5.79 -2.67
CA ARG A 123 9.18 6.08 -1.25
C ARG A 123 8.17 7.16 -0.85
N LEU A 124 7.43 6.91 0.23
CA LEU A 124 6.52 7.87 0.81
C LEU A 124 6.99 8.20 2.23
N THR A 125 7.03 9.48 2.57
CA THR A 125 7.33 9.91 3.94
C THR A 125 6.05 10.25 4.69
N LEU A 126 6.10 10.08 6.00
CA LEU A 126 5.00 10.39 6.90
C LEU A 126 5.31 11.66 7.72
N ASP A 127 4.31 12.48 7.96
CA ASP A 127 4.40 13.59 8.90
C ASP A 127 4.29 13.08 10.36
N PHE A 128 4.40 14.00 11.32
CA PHE A 128 4.29 13.69 12.74
C PHE A 128 2.95 13.05 13.12
N PHE A 129 1.89 13.31 12.35
CA PHE A 129 0.55 12.74 12.57
C PHE A 129 0.34 11.40 11.86
N GLY A 130 1.33 10.93 11.09
CA GLY A 130 1.29 9.69 10.34
C GLY A 130 0.62 9.81 8.96
N ASN A 131 0.39 11.02 8.46
CA ASN A 131 -0.13 11.22 7.11
C ASN A 131 1.00 11.24 6.09
N VAL A 132 0.73 10.77 4.88
CA VAL A 132 1.69 10.88 3.77
C VAL A 132 1.84 12.36 3.39
N ASN A 133 3.06 12.89 3.53
CA ASN A 133 3.37 14.29 3.25
C ASN A 133 4.29 14.51 2.04
N TYR A 134 5.02 13.47 1.60
CA TYR A 134 5.89 13.55 0.44
C TYR A 134 6.03 12.18 -0.23
N ARG A 135 6.28 12.19 -1.54
CA ARG A 135 6.50 11.01 -2.37
C ARG A 135 7.66 11.26 -3.33
N GLU A 136 8.46 10.24 -3.56
CA GLU A 136 9.49 10.26 -4.60
C GLU A 136 9.67 8.89 -5.25
N LYS A 137 10.10 8.91 -6.50
CA LYS A 137 10.53 7.73 -7.24
C LYS A 137 12.00 7.49 -6.91
N VAL A 138 12.27 6.41 -6.19
CA VAL A 138 13.63 6.06 -5.75
C VAL A 138 14.43 5.39 -6.85
N ALA A 139 13.76 4.56 -7.65
CA ALA A 139 14.32 3.88 -8.81
C ALA A 139 13.28 3.89 -9.91
N SER A 140 13.62 4.44 -11.07
CA SER A 140 12.73 4.56 -12.22
C SER A 140 13.27 3.78 -13.40
N ASP A 141 12.36 3.42 -14.33
CA ASP A 141 12.69 2.75 -15.58
C ASP A 141 13.42 1.40 -15.42
N ILE A 142 13.20 0.75 -14.27
CA ILE A 142 13.83 -0.53 -13.91
C ILE A 142 12.97 -1.75 -14.24
N GLY A 143 11.75 -1.54 -14.76
CA GLY A 143 10.76 -2.59 -14.97
C GLY A 143 9.75 -2.69 -13.82
N ARG A 144 8.83 -3.65 -13.93
CA ARG A 144 7.73 -3.82 -12.98
C ARG A 144 8.26 -4.36 -11.65
N VAL A 145 8.27 -3.51 -10.63
CA VAL A 145 8.66 -3.92 -9.27
C VAL A 145 7.57 -4.81 -8.68
N ARG A 146 7.90 -6.06 -8.36
CA ARG A 146 6.96 -7.08 -7.86
C ARG A 146 6.97 -7.18 -6.35
N ASP A 147 8.14 -7.02 -5.74
CA ASP A 147 8.30 -7.12 -4.29
C ASP A 147 9.42 -6.19 -3.81
N VAL A 148 9.33 -5.78 -2.56
CA VAL A 148 10.37 -5.04 -1.85
C VAL A 148 10.51 -5.59 -0.44
N LYS A 149 11.75 -5.75 0.03
CA LYS A 149 12.07 -6.17 1.40
C LYS A 149 13.27 -5.43 1.94
N VAL A 150 13.18 -5.08 3.22
CA VAL A 150 14.32 -4.58 3.99
C VAL A 150 14.98 -5.79 4.67
N SER A 151 16.27 -5.98 4.41
CA SER A 151 17.04 -7.06 5.04
C SER A 151 17.31 -6.76 6.52
N PRO A 152 17.67 -7.77 7.33
CA PRO A 152 18.10 -7.54 8.73
C PRO A 152 19.30 -6.59 8.88
N ALA A 153 20.11 -6.45 7.81
CA ALA A 153 21.22 -5.50 7.76
C ALA A 153 20.79 -4.10 7.26
N GLY A 154 19.48 -3.85 7.11
CA GLY A 154 18.92 -2.55 6.72
C GLY A 154 18.87 -2.25 5.22
N TYR A 155 19.43 -3.11 4.36
CA TYR A 155 19.43 -2.87 2.91
C TYR A 155 18.08 -3.19 2.27
N ILE A 156 17.66 -2.32 1.35
CA ILE A 156 16.48 -2.52 0.50
C ILE A 156 16.82 -3.44 -0.66
N PHE A 157 16.04 -4.52 -0.80
CA PHE A 157 16.04 -5.41 -1.96
C PHE A 157 14.68 -5.33 -2.65
N MET A 158 14.68 -5.42 -3.98
CA MET A 158 13.46 -5.44 -4.77
C MET A 158 13.53 -6.47 -5.89
N GLY A 159 12.44 -7.19 -6.08
CA GLY A 159 12.24 -8.12 -7.19
C GLY A 159 11.62 -7.38 -8.38
N VAL A 160 12.29 -7.42 -9.53
CA VAL A 160 11.83 -6.77 -10.76
C VAL A 160 11.54 -7.83 -11.81
N GLU A 161 10.35 -7.76 -12.40
CA GLU A 161 9.84 -8.73 -13.38
C GLU A 161 10.78 -8.85 -14.57
N ASN A 162 11.21 -10.11 -14.89
CA ASN A 162 12.14 -10.47 -15.97
C ASN A 162 13.57 -9.90 -15.87
N GLU A 163 13.89 -9.14 -14.79
CA GLU A 163 15.20 -8.51 -14.62
C GLU A 163 16.00 -9.15 -13.47
N GLY A 164 15.35 -9.50 -12.36
CA GLY A 164 15.99 -10.16 -11.22
C GLY A 164 15.81 -9.42 -9.88
N ILE A 165 16.78 -9.64 -8.97
CA ILE A 165 16.80 -9.01 -7.64
C ILE A 165 17.80 -7.86 -7.64
N PHE A 166 17.31 -6.68 -7.31
CA PHE A 166 18.10 -5.45 -7.18
C PHE A 166 18.34 -5.14 -5.72
N LYS A 167 19.50 -4.61 -5.40
CA LYS A 167 19.84 -4.05 -4.09
C LYS A 167 20.07 -2.54 -4.23
N ILE A 168 19.37 -1.73 -3.44
CA ILE A 168 19.65 -0.30 -3.35
C ILE A 168 20.86 -0.10 -2.46
N ILE A 169 21.86 0.65 -2.95
CA ILE A 169 23.06 0.97 -2.20
C ILE A 169 23.01 2.47 -1.85
N PRO A 170 23.19 2.84 -0.57
CA PRO A 170 23.31 4.23 -0.19
C PRO A 170 24.45 4.93 -0.96
N LYS A 171 24.22 6.15 -1.37
CA LYS A 171 25.30 6.98 -1.95
C LYS A 171 26.23 7.40 -0.82
N ILE A 172 27.50 7.02 -0.92
CA ILE A 172 28.60 7.46 -0.03
C ILE A 172 28.93 8.92 -0.34
#